data_5e95f31844c733d9033acef08a2284b4
#
_entry.id   5e95f31844c733d9033acef08a2284b4
#
_cell.length_a   1.000
_cell.length_b   1.000
_cell.length_c   1.000
_cell.angle_alpha   90.00
_cell.angle_beta   90.00
_cell.angle_gamma   90.00
#
_symmetry.space_group_name_H-M   'P 1'
#
loop_
_entity.id
_entity.type
_entity.pdbx_description
1 polymer ?
#
loop_
_entity_poly.entity_id
_entity_poly.type
_entity_poly.pdbx_seq_one_letter_code
_entity_poly.pdbx_strand_id
1 'polypeptide(L)' 'MENRLEEIRKARGIKQEDLALELGVSRQTISSLEKGRYNPSILLAFKIARRFGLQIEDVFIYKEEDHE' A
#
# COMPACT_ATOMS: atom_id res chain seq x y z
N MET A 1 -8.41 -5.77 1.30
CA MET A 1 -8.63 -4.94 0.07
C MET A 1 -7.56 -5.26 -0.95
N GLU A 2 -7.95 -5.50 -2.17
CA GLU A 2 -7.02 -5.76 -3.24
C GLU A 2 -6.23 -4.49 -3.58
N ASN A 3 -4.93 -4.67 -3.90
CA ASN A 3 -4.11 -3.51 -4.22
C ASN A 3 -2.94 -3.94 -5.11
N ARG A 4 -2.26 -2.94 -5.65
CA ARG A 4 -1.12 -3.13 -6.54
C ARG A 4 0.18 -2.67 -5.90
N LEU A 5 0.20 -2.55 -4.58
CA LEU A 5 1.35 -1.99 -3.89
C LEU A 5 2.62 -2.81 -4.12
N GLU A 6 2.53 -4.12 -4.01
CA GLU A 6 3.70 -4.98 -4.21
C GLU A 6 4.26 -4.82 -5.62
N GLU A 7 3.38 -4.82 -6.61
CA GLU A 7 3.76 -4.65 -8.00
C GLU A 7 4.48 -3.31 -8.22
N ILE A 8 3.90 -2.25 -7.69
CA ILE A 8 4.45 -0.90 -7.84
C ILE A 8 5.80 -0.80 -7.14
N ARG A 9 5.88 -1.33 -5.94
CA ARG A 9 7.12 -1.29 -5.14
C ARG A 9 8.24 -2.03 -5.85
N LYS A 10 7.94 -3.25 -6.32
CA LYS A 10 8.95 -4.06 -7.00
C LYS A 10 9.41 -3.42 -8.31
N ALA A 11 8.49 -2.81 -9.03
CA ALA A 11 8.83 -2.14 -10.29
C ALA A 11 9.82 -1.01 -10.06
N ARG A 12 9.86 -0.45 -8.86
CA ARG A 12 10.78 0.62 -8.50
C ARG A 12 12.01 0.13 -7.74
N GLY A 13 12.14 -1.18 -7.55
CA GLY A 13 13.29 -1.77 -6.88
C GLY A 13 13.38 -1.46 -5.40
N ILE A 14 12.24 -1.23 -4.74
CA ILE A 14 12.22 -0.85 -3.33
C ILE A 14 11.90 -2.06 -2.48
N LYS A 15 12.69 -2.30 -1.42
CA LYS A 15 12.43 -3.38 -0.49
C LYS A 15 11.30 -3.01 0.46
N GLN A 16 10.61 -4.03 0.99
CA GLN A 16 9.53 -3.80 1.95
C GLN A 16 10.01 -3.00 3.16
N GLU A 17 11.17 -3.36 3.70
CA GLU A 17 11.66 -2.68 4.90
C GLU A 17 12.02 -1.22 4.63
N ASP A 18 12.51 -0.93 3.44
CA ASP A 18 12.85 0.44 3.08
C ASP A 18 11.59 1.29 2.93
N LEU A 19 10.57 0.74 2.29
CA LEU A 19 9.31 1.45 2.16
C LEU A 19 8.66 1.68 3.52
N ALA A 20 8.70 0.65 4.37
CA ALA A 20 8.14 0.75 5.72
C ALA A 20 8.80 1.88 6.49
N LEU A 21 10.12 1.97 6.41
CA LEU A 21 10.86 3.02 7.09
C LEU A 21 10.46 4.40 6.60
N GLU A 22 10.34 4.57 5.29
CA GLU A 22 9.94 5.84 4.70
C GLU A 22 8.54 6.26 5.15
N LEU A 23 7.65 5.29 5.30
CA LEU A 23 6.26 5.58 5.65
C LEU A 23 6.02 5.62 7.14
N GLY A 24 7.03 5.26 7.94
CA GLY A 24 6.89 5.26 9.40
C GLY A 24 6.05 4.12 9.94
N VAL A 25 6.07 2.98 9.29
CA VAL A 25 5.34 1.79 9.73
C VAL A 25 6.29 0.60 9.76
N SER A 26 5.84 -0.53 10.31
CA SER A 26 6.67 -1.73 10.35
C SER A 26 6.67 -2.43 9.00
N ARG A 27 7.72 -3.24 8.77
CA ARG A 27 7.78 -4.07 7.58
C ARG A 27 6.59 -5.04 7.53
N GLN A 28 6.19 -5.54 8.69
CA GLN A 28 5.04 -6.44 8.76
C GLN A 28 3.76 -5.75 8.29
N THR A 29 3.62 -4.45 8.60
CA THR A 29 2.48 -3.67 8.11
C THR A 29 2.46 -3.66 6.59
N ILE A 30 3.62 -3.40 5.97
CA ILE A 30 3.70 -3.39 4.50
C ILE A 30 3.37 -4.77 3.94
N SER A 31 3.94 -5.82 4.54
CA SER A 31 3.69 -7.19 4.09
C SER A 31 2.21 -7.56 4.16
N SER A 32 1.57 -7.26 5.30
CA SER A 32 0.14 -7.55 5.47
C SER A 32 -0.72 -6.74 4.51
N LEU A 33 -0.34 -5.50 4.29
CA LEU A 33 -1.07 -4.64 3.36
C LEU A 33 -0.99 -5.19 1.94
N GLU A 34 0.19 -5.59 1.52
CA GLU A 34 0.38 -6.12 0.16
C GLU A 34 -0.40 -7.41 -0.06
N LYS A 35 -0.60 -8.18 0.99
CA LYS A 35 -1.37 -9.42 0.90
C LYS A 35 -2.87 -9.19 1.00
N GLY A 36 -3.31 -7.94 1.14
CA GLY A 36 -4.72 -7.60 1.22
C GLY A 36 -5.38 -8.01 2.51
N ARG A 37 -4.59 -8.20 3.58
CA ARG A 37 -5.12 -8.71 4.84
C ARG A 37 -5.82 -7.66 5.68
N TYR A 38 -5.57 -6.38 5.41
CA TYR A 38 -6.29 -5.31 6.09
C TYR A 38 -6.30 -4.08 5.21
N ASN A 39 -7.18 -3.16 5.56
CA ASN A 39 -7.30 -1.89 4.83
C ASN A 39 -6.44 -0.84 5.52
N PRO A 40 -5.68 -0.05 4.77
CA PRO A 40 -4.87 0.99 5.38
C PRO A 40 -5.75 2.11 5.93
N SER A 41 -5.20 2.85 6.90
CA SER A 41 -5.84 4.09 7.30
C SER A 41 -5.81 5.05 6.12
N ILE A 42 -6.70 6.04 6.15
CA ILE A 42 -6.74 7.03 5.07
C ILE A 42 -5.39 7.77 4.99
N LEU A 43 -4.78 8.04 6.13
CA LEU A 43 -3.49 8.72 6.15
C LEU A 43 -2.41 7.87 5.48
N LEU A 44 -2.36 6.59 5.81
CA LEU A 44 -1.36 5.71 5.22
C LEU A 44 -1.59 5.56 3.72
N ALA A 45 -2.85 5.46 3.29
CA ALA A 45 -3.17 5.36 1.88
C ALA A 45 -2.67 6.59 1.11
N PHE A 46 -2.88 7.77 1.66
CA PHE A 46 -2.37 8.99 1.04
C PHE A 46 -0.85 9.03 1.00
N LYS A 47 -0.20 8.62 2.10
CA LYS A 47 1.27 8.59 2.13
C LYS A 47 1.83 7.68 1.05
N ILE A 48 1.22 6.51 0.88
CA ILE A 48 1.66 5.55 -0.13
C ILE A 48 1.50 6.15 -1.52
N ALA A 49 0.31 6.68 -1.81
CA ALA A 49 0.04 7.24 -3.13
C ALA A 49 1.02 8.37 -3.44
N ARG A 50 1.24 9.26 -2.49
CA ARG A 50 2.13 10.41 -2.70
C ARG A 50 3.58 9.95 -2.88
N ARG A 51 3.99 8.92 -2.15
CA ARG A 51 5.35 8.40 -2.27
C ARG A 51 5.66 7.97 -3.71
N PHE A 52 4.66 7.41 -4.39
CA PHE A 52 4.84 6.91 -5.74
C PHE A 52 4.33 7.87 -6.81
N GLY A 53 3.82 9.02 -6.43
CA GLY A 53 3.28 9.98 -7.39
C GLY A 53 2.01 9.50 -8.07
N LEU A 54 1.22 8.70 -7.36
CA LEU A 54 0.01 8.10 -7.91
C LEU A 54 -1.19 8.57 -7.10
N GLN A 55 -2.37 8.26 -7.62
CA GLN A 55 -3.60 8.47 -6.88
C GLN A 55 -3.90 7.23 -6.05
N ILE A 56 -4.73 7.38 -5.01
CA ILE A 56 -5.10 6.25 -4.16
C ILE A 56 -5.70 5.13 -5.00
N GLU A 57 -6.58 5.47 -5.94
CA GLU A 57 -7.24 4.44 -6.74
C GLU A 57 -6.31 3.77 -7.76
N ASP A 58 -5.12 4.31 -7.97
CA ASP A 58 -4.11 3.63 -8.78
C ASP A 58 -3.43 2.51 -8.00
N VAL A 59 -3.48 2.59 -6.67
CA VAL A 59 -2.82 1.62 -5.79
C VAL A 59 -3.82 0.65 -5.20
N PHE A 60 -4.95 1.15 -4.71
CA PHE A 60 -5.96 0.35 -4.01
C PHE A 60 -7.18 0.20 -4.88
N ILE A 61 -7.66 -1.04 -5.00
CA ILE A 61 -8.75 -1.37 -5.89
C ILE A 61 -10.00 -1.64 -5.06
N TYR A 62 -11.00 -0.78 -5.19
CA TYR A 62 -12.26 -0.95 -4.49
C TYR A 62 -13.17 -1.90 -5.26
N LYS A 63 -13.77 -2.82 -4.53
CA LYS A 63 -14.76 -3.72 -5.09
C LYS A 63 -15.99 -3.68 -4.21
N GLU A 64 -17.13 -4.03 -4.78
CA GLU A 64 -18.38 -4.06 -4.02
C GLU A 64 -18.26 -4.96 -2.79
N GLU A 65 -17.53 -6.06 -2.90
CA GLU A 65 -17.34 -6.99 -1.78
C GLU A 65 -16.51 -6.41 -0.64
N ASP A 66 -15.84 -5.29 -0.86
CA ASP A 66 -14.95 -4.69 0.14
C ASP A 66 -15.68 -3.83 1.14
N HIS A 67 -16.97 -3.60 0.97
CA HIS A 67 -17.72 -2.76 1.91
C HIS A 67 -18.02 -3.54 3.20
N GLU A 68 -18.25 -2.83 4.26
CA GLU A 68 -18.55 -3.45 5.56
C GLU A 68 -19.99 -3.81 5.70
#